data_c092dc8db5dcfff953a2085302a5ea47
#
_entry.id   c092dc8db5dcfff953a2085302a5ea47
#
_cell.length_a   1.000
_cell.length_b   1.000
_cell.length_c   1.000
_cell.angle_alpha   90.00
_cell.angle_beta   90.00
_cell.angle_gamma   90.00
#
_symmetry.space_group_name_H-M   'P 1'
#
loop_
_entity.id
_entity.type
_entity.pdbx_description
1 polymer ?
#
loop_
_entity_poly.entity_id
_entity_poly.type
_entity_poly.pdbx_seq_one_letter_code
_entity_poly.pdbx_strand_id
1 'polypeptide(L)'
;MKEKSRILKKANDDPSRAVAFNDSFGGGDSQLRFLLKYLPDESFKDINLILSNANHDLIEKDKINVLWMHHFVNQKETENLSSKDFVNKLDWIVYNSSWNFEKHVYQFKIPESKSTVIKNAIEKIDFVEKPKDKINLIYHTTPWRGLVHLIKIFNNLNLKNVELNVCSSTLI
;
A
#
# COMPACT_ATOMS: atom_id res chain seq x y z
N MET A 1 -20.09 2.14 -12.61
CA MET A 1 -18.80 2.68 -13.09
C MET A 1 -18.48 4.09 -12.60
N LYS A 2 -19.47 4.93 -12.30
CA LYS A 2 -19.29 6.33 -11.85
C LYS A 2 -18.52 6.44 -10.53
N GLU A 3 -18.87 5.64 -9.52
CA GLU A 3 -18.25 5.72 -8.20
C GLU A 3 -16.81 5.20 -8.20
N LYS A 4 -16.54 4.10 -8.90
CA LYS A 4 -15.17 3.58 -9.07
C LYS A 4 -14.26 4.59 -9.78
N SER A 5 -14.77 5.25 -10.81
CA SER A 5 -14.04 6.31 -11.51
C SER A 5 -13.74 7.51 -10.61
N ARG A 6 -14.68 7.88 -9.72
CA ARG A 6 -14.48 8.93 -8.70
C ARG A 6 -13.33 8.57 -7.75
N ILE A 7 -13.34 7.34 -7.21
CA ILE A 7 -12.30 6.89 -6.29
C ILE A 7 -10.92 6.86 -6.97
N LEU A 8 -10.84 6.32 -8.19
CA LEU A 8 -9.60 6.29 -8.97
C LEU A 8 -9.08 7.69 -9.27
N LYS A 9 -9.96 8.60 -9.71
CA LYS A 9 -9.57 9.98 -9.97
C LYS A 9 -9.00 10.63 -8.72
N LYS A 10 -9.69 10.53 -7.59
CA LYS A 10 -9.24 11.08 -6.30
C LYS A 10 -7.89 10.50 -5.87
N ALA A 11 -7.68 9.20 -6.05
CA ALA A 11 -6.40 8.56 -5.76
C ALA A 11 -5.28 9.05 -6.68
N ASN A 12 -5.58 9.33 -7.96
CA ASN A 12 -4.61 9.83 -8.94
C ASN A 12 -4.32 11.33 -8.76
N ASP A 13 -5.31 12.11 -8.34
CA ASP A 13 -5.18 13.56 -8.14
C ASP A 13 -4.51 13.92 -6.79
N ASP A 14 -4.18 12.94 -5.95
CA ASP A 14 -3.49 13.16 -4.69
C ASP A 14 -2.03 13.61 -4.92
N PRO A 15 -1.66 14.85 -4.48
CA PRO A 15 -0.32 15.39 -4.73
C PRO A 15 0.82 14.57 -4.12
N SER A 16 0.57 13.83 -3.03
CA SER A 16 1.58 12.97 -2.40
C SER A 16 1.94 11.77 -3.29
N ARG A 17 1.10 11.49 -4.29
CA ARG A 17 1.23 10.37 -5.23
C ARG A 17 1.66 10.82 -6.62
N ALA A 18 1.91 12.13 -6.82
CA ALA A 18 2.17 12.76 -8.12
C ALA A 18 3.53 12.39 -8.77
N VAL A 19 4.18 11.33 -8.34
CA VAL A 19 5.41 10.86 -8.96
C VAL A 19 5.11 9.67 -9.87
N ALA A 20 5.06 9.97 -11.17
CA ALA A 20 5.15 9.03 -12.30
C ALA A 20 4.13 7.88 -12.34
N PHE A 21 2.94 8.18 -12.83
CA PHE A 21 1.83 7.21 -12.84
C PHE A 21 1.62 6.42 -14.11
N ASN A 22 2.52 6.42 -15.05
CA ASN A 22 2.23 5.67 -16.26
C ASN A 22 2.54 4.17 -16.18
N ASP A 23 3.48 3.69 -15.33
CA ASP A 23 3.85 2.27 -15.35
C ASP A 23 4.32 1.63 -14.03
N SER A 24 4.40 2.33 -12.90
CA SER A 24 4.80 1.71 -11.64
C SER A 24 3.70 1.79 -10.58
N PHE A 25 3.23 0.63 -10.15
CA PHE A 25 2.21 0.53 -9.12
C PHE A 25 2.85 0.24 -7.76
N GLY A 26 2.58 1.10 -6.78
CA GLY A 26 2.81 0.79 -5.38
C GLY A 26 1.88 -0.32 -4.87
N GLY A 27 2.24 -0.96 -3.76
CA GLY A 27 1.40 -2.01 -3.17
C GLY A 27 -0.03 -1.54 -2.86
N GLY A 28 -0.19 -0.29 -2.40
CA GLY A 28 -1.50 0.31 -2.14
C GLY A 28 -2.36 0.47 -3.40
N ASP A 29 -1.74 0.88 -4.52
CA ASP A 29 -2.44 1.03 -5.81
C ASP A 29 -2.93 -0.32 -6.34
N SER A 30 -2.10 -1.35 -6.24
CA SER A 30 -2.48 -2.70 -6.60
C SER A 30 -3.69 -3.18 -5.80
N GLN A 31 -3.70 -2.94 -4.49
CA GLN A 31 -4.83 -3.32 -3.63
C GLN A 31 -6.10 -2.54 -3.96
N LEU A 32 -5.99 -1.22 -4.25
CA LEU A 32 -7.13 -0.44 -4.69
C LEU A 32 -7.72 -0.98 -6.00
N ARG A 33 -6.88 -1.32 -6.98
CA ARG A 33 -7.33 -1.91 -8.25
C ARG A 33 -8.03 -3.24 -8.05
N PHE A 34 -7.53 -4.11 -7.15
CA PHE A 34 -8.21 -5.35 -6.78
C PHE A 34 -9.58 -5.06 -6.17
N LEU A 35 -9.66 -4.16 -5.20
CA LEU A 35 -10.91 -3.79 -4.58
C LEU A 35 -11.94 -3.31 -5.62
N LEU A 36 -11.52 -2.42 -6.52
CA LEU A 36 -12.39 -1.89 -7.58
C LEU A 36 -12.75 -2.95 -8.65
N LYS A 37 -11.91 -3.98 -8.85
CA LYS A 37 -12.19 -5.08 -9.78
C LYS A 37 -13.30 -6.00 -9.24
N TYR A 38 -13.25 -6.33 -7.95
CA TYR A 38 -14.10 -7.37 -7.38
C TYR A 38 -15.38 -6.87 -6.73
N LEU A 39 -15.43 -5.62 -6.27
CA LEU A 39 -16.64 -5.05 -5.69
C LEU A 39 -17.50 -4.34 -6.74
N PRO A 40 -18.83 -4.42 -6.67
CA PRO A 40 -19.72 -3.66 -7.55
C PRO A 40 -19.60 -2.15 -7.30
N ASP A 41 -20.00 -1.34 -8.28
CA ASP A 41 -19.92 0.13 -8.21
C ASP A 41 -20.76 0.72 -7.06
N GLU A 42 -21.89 0.09 -6.80
CA GLU A 42 -22.85 0.48 -5.73
C GLU A 42 -22.24 0.39 -4.34
N SER A 43 -21.26 -0.49 -4.12
CA SER A 43 -20.55 -0.62 -2.83
C SER A 43 -19.82 0.66 -2.42
N PHE A 44 -19.55 1.56 -3.36
CA PHE A 44 -18.81 2.80 -3.13
C PHE A 44 -19.71 4.04 -3.09
N LYS A 45 -21.04 3.87 -3.24
CA LYS A 45 -21.97 5.00 -3.34
C LYS A 45 -21.87 5.96 -2.16
N ASP A 46 -21.82 5.43 -0.95
CA ASP A 46 -21.84 6.21 0.28
C ASP A 46 -20.46 6.26 0.97
N ILE A 47 -19.45 5.64 0.36
CA ILE A 47 -18.10 5.55 0.92
C ILE A 47 -17.16 6.53 0.22
N ASN A 48 -16.42 7.29 1.02
CA ASN A 48 -15.23 8.02 0.61
C ASN A 48 -13.99 7.22 1.04
N LEU A 49 -13.39 6.50 0.10
CA LEU A 49 -12.18 5.72 0.35
C LEU A 49 -10.95 6.62 0.15
N ILE A 50 -10.21 6.84 1.23
CA ILE A 50 -8.97 7.61 1.26
C ILE A 50 -7.80 6.63 1.33
N LEU A 51 -6.93 6.64 0.32
CA LEU A 51 -5.83 5.70 0.24
C LEU A 51 -4.55 6.31 0.80
N SER A 52 -4.10 5.79 1.93
CA SER A 52 -2.76 6.01 2.53
C SER A 52 -2.37 7.47 2.86
N ASN A 53 -3.26 8.45 2.69
CA ASN A 53 -2.95 9.85 2.94
C ASN A 53 -3.94 10.46 3.94
N ALA A 54 -3.48 10.69 5.16
CA ALA A 54 -4.26 11.35 6.20
C ALA A 54 -4.31 12.87 5.96
N ASN A 55 -5.12 13.33 5.00
CA ASN A 55 -5.25 14.73 4.63
C ASN A 55 -6.69 15.24 4.82
N HIS A 56 -6.84 16.40 5.46
CA HIS A 56 -8.13 17.06 5.70
C HIS A 56 -8.90 17.33 4.42
N ASP A 57 -8.22 17.69 3.33
CA ASP A 57 -8.83 18.02 2.04
C ASP A 57 -9.49 16.80 1.36
N LEU A 58 -9.17 15.60 1.82
CA LEU A 58 -9.73 14.35 1.30
C LEU A 58 -11.02 13.93 2.01
N ILE A 59 -11.41 14.59 3.08
CA ILE A 59 -12.65 14.29 3.83
C ILE A 59 -13.88 14.78 3.05
N GLU A 60 -14.89 13.95 2.93
CA GLU A 60 -16.19 14.28 2.35
C GLU A 60 -17.27 14.26 3.44
N LYS A 61 -18.01 15.37 3.60
CA LYS A 61 -18.98 15.54 4.71
C LYS A 61 -20.17 14.57 4.64
N ASP A 62 -20.61 14.24 3.42
CA ASP A 62 -21.82 13.45 3.18
C ASP A 62 -21.50 11.97 2.87
N LYS A 63 -20.31 11.51 3.24
CA LYS A 63 -19.83 10.15 2.99
C LYS A 63 -19.26 9.52 4.24
N ILE A 64 -19.27 8.21 4.27
CA ILE A 64 -18.52 7.41 5.23
C ILE A 64 -17.04 7.49 4.86
N ASN A 65 -16.24 8.20 5.66
CA ASN A 65 -14.82 8.41 5.41
C ASN A 65 -14.00 7.23 5.92
N VAL A 66 -13.48 6.44 5.02
CA VAL A 66 -12.64 5.27 5.31
C VAL A 66 -11.21 5.54 4.87
N LEU A 67 -10.29 5.60 5.82
CA LEU A 67 -8.86 5.69 5.54
C LEU A 67 -8.25 4.29 5.44
N TRP A 68 -7.76 3.91 4.27
CA TRP A 68 -7.06 2.64 4.07
C TRP A 68 -5.56 2.87 4.11
N MET A 69 -4.95 2.59 5.27
CA MET A 69 -3.57 2.94 5.60
C MET A 69 -2.58 1.84 5.22
N HIS A 70 -1.64 2.18 4.33
CA HIS A 70 -0.51 1.33 3.94
C HIS A 70 0.85 1.90 4.38
N HIS A 71 0.89 3.17 4.80
CA HIS A 71 2.11 3.83 5.24
C HIS A 71 2.45 3.51 6.69
N PHE A 72 3.70 3.68 7.05
CA PHE A 72 4.18 3.53 8.42
C PHE A 72 4.07 4.86 9.20
N VAL A 73 4.01 4.78 10.52
CA VAL A 73 3.72 5.90 11.43
C VAL A 73 4.66 7.11 11.35
N ASN A 74 5.84 6.98 10.75
CA ASN A 74 6.82 8.06 10.62
C ASN A 74 6.85 8.69 9.22
N GLN A 75 5.87 8.39 8.38
CA GLN A 75 5.75 8.97 7.05
C GLN A 75 4.87 10.23 7.09
N LYS A 76 5.20 11.22 6.26
CA LYS A 76 4.51 12.50 6.20
C LYS A 76 3.00 12.36 6.01
N GLU A 77 2.59 11.39 5.23
CA GLU A 77 1.19 11.10 4.92
C GLU A 77 0.37 10.65 6.14
N THR A 78 1.03 10.35 7.28
CA THR A 78 0.38 9.95 8.53
C THR A 78 0.32 11.05 9.59
N GLU A 79 0.94 12.20 9.37
CA GLU A 79 1.10 13.25 10.39
C GLU A 79 -0.23 13.73 10.98
N ASN A 80 -1.26 13.89 10.15
CA ASN A 80 -2.58 14.35 10.61
C ASN A 80 -3.31 13.33 11.49
N LEU A 81 -2.86 12.08 11.59
CA LEU A 81 -3.38 11.11 12.55
C LEU A 81 -3.07 11.49 14.01
N SER A 82 -2.12 12.38 14.24
CA SER A 82 -1.86 12.98 15.58
C SER A 82 -2.96 13.95 16.00
N SER A 83 -3.76 14.47 15.07
CA SER A 83 -4.88 15.37 15.31
C SER A 83 -6.16 14.62 15.65
N LYS A 84 -6.68 14.79 16.86
CA LYS A 84 -7.98 14.25 17.25
C LYS A 84 -9.12 14.75 16.35
N ASP A 85 -9.04 16.02 15.90
CA ASP A 85 -10.03 16.59 14.98
C ASP A 85 -10.07 15.84 13.65
N PHE A 86 -8.91 15.49 13.11
CA PHE A 86 -8.85 14.68 11.88
C PHE A 86 -9.39 13.26 12.12
N VAL A 87 -8.92 12.58 13.16
CA VAL A 87 -9.36 11.21 13.48
C VAL A 87 -10.88 11.14 13.72
N ASN A 88 -11.46 12.20 14.31
CA ASN A 88 -12.90 12.28 14.54
C ASN A 88 -13.72 12.39 13.24
N LYS A 89 -13.14 12.94 12.17
CA LYS A 89 -13.77 13.03 10.84
C LYS A 89 -13.71 11.73 10.04
N LEU A 90 -12.89 10.78 10.48
CA LEU A 90 -12.87 9.44 9.92
C LEU A 90 -13.92 8.57 10.60
N ASP A 91 -14.69 7.84 9.83
CA ASP A 91 -15.61 6.82 10.33
C ASP A 91 -14.87 5.51 10.60
N TRP A 92 -13.89 5.18 9.74
CA TRP A 92 -13.13 3.94 9.86
C TRP A 92 -11.69 4.07 9.35
N ILE A 93 -10.79 3.32 9.98
CA ILE A 93 -9.40 3.18 9.53
C ILE A 93 -9.09 1.70 9.31
N VAL A 94 -8.68 1.36 8.10
CA VAL A 94 -8.31 0.00 7.69
C VAL A 94 -6.78 -0.09 7.59
N TYR A 95 -6.19 -1.06 8.27
CA TYR A 95 -4.75 -1.33 8.21
C TYR A 95 -4.46 -2.63 7.45
N ASN A 96 -3.34 -2.68 6.75
CA ASN A 96 -2.94 -3.85 5.97
C ASN A 96 -2.28 -4.97 6.80
N SER A 97 -1.99 -4.75 8.08
CA SER A 97 -1.42 -5.74 8.99
C SER A 97 -1.67 -5.38 10.45
N SER A 98 -1.67 -6.40 11.33
CA SER A 98 -1.78 -6.20 12.78
C SER A 98 -0.64 -5.34 13.32
N TRP A 99 0.58 -5.52 12.80
CA TRP A 99 1.73 -4.72 13.18
C TRP A 99 1.53 -3.23 12.86
N ASN A 100 1.02 -2.92 11.67
CA ASN A 100 0.75 -1.53 11.27
C ASN A 100 -0.37 -0.92 12.12
N PHE A 101 -1.45 -1.68 12.39
CA PHE A 101 -2.52 -1.30 13.31
C PHE A 101 -1.98 -0.96 14.69
N GLU A 102 -1.24 -1.87 15.34
CA GLU A 102 -0.68 -1.68 16.68
C GLU A 102 0.19 -0.42 16.77
N LYS A 103 1.07 -0.20 15.76
CA LYS A 103 1.94 0.98 15.73
C LYS A 103 1.16 2.29 15.63
N HIS A 104 0.14 2.35 14.79
CA HIS A 104 -0.70 3.56 14.64
C HIS A 104 -1.56 3.81 15.88
N VAL A 105 -2.23 2.79 16.40
CA VAL A 105 -3.04 2.90 17.62
C VAL A 105 -2.19 3.38 18.80
N TYR A 106 -1.02 2.80 18.99
CA TYR A 106 -0.11 3.19 20.05
C TYR A 106 0.40 4.62 19.88
N GLN A 107 0.91 4.96 18.71
CA GLN A 107 1.56 6.25 18.44
C GLN A 107 0.57 7.41 18.45
N PHE A 108 -0.54 7.28 17.76
CA PHE A 108 -1.51 8.36 17.54
C PHE A 108 -2.71 8.30 18.49
N LYS A 109 -2.76 7.31 19.40
CA LYS A 109 -3.87 7.11 20.33
C LYS A 109 -5.23 6.99 19.61
N ILE A 110 -5.24 6.30 18.49
CA ILE A 110 -6.43 6.07 17.69
C ILE A 110 -7.34 5.08 18.43
N PRO A 111 -8.67 5.34 18.53
CA PRO A 111 -9.59 4.39 19.13
C PRO A 111 -9.62 3.05 18.32
N GLU A 112 -9.42 1.93 19.02
CA GLU A 112 -9.49 0.60 18.39
C GLU A 112 -10.89 0.34 17.77
N SER A 113 -11.95 0.90 18.37
CA SER A 113 -13.32 0.81 17.88
C SER A 113 -13.54 1.41 16.49
N LYS A 114 -12.63 2.28 16.02
CA LYS A 114 -12.63 2.85 14.67
C LYS A 114 -11.69 2.12 13.72
N SER A 115 -11.09 1.01 14.11
CA SER A 115 -9.97 0.42 13.40
C SER A 115 -10.19 -1.05 13.11
N THR A 116 -9.71 -1.50 11.96
CA THR A 116 -9.70 -2.92 11.60
C THR A 116 -8.48 -3.29 10.78
N VAL A 117 -8.18 -4.58 10.71
CA VAL A 117 -7.10 -5.11 9.88
C VAL A 117 -7.70 -5.92 8.73
N ILE A 118 -7.44 -5.46 7.51
CA ILE A 118 -7.74 -6.21 6.28
C ILE A 118 -6.41 -6.40 5.54
N LYS A 119 -5.91 -7.63 5.55
CA LYS A 119 -4.63 -7.97 4.91
C LYS A 119 -4.70 -7.79 3.40
N ASN A 120 -3.58 -7.43 2.80
CA ASN A 120 -3.44 -7.36 1.36
C ASN A 120 -3.77 -8.73 0.72
N ALA A 121 -4.46 -8.69 -0.40
CA ALA A 121 -4.78 -9.86 -1.20
C ALA A 121 -3.96 -9.90 -2.48
N ILE A 122 -3.81 -11.08 -3.03
CA ILE A 122 -3.26 -11.30 -4.37
C ILE A 122 -4.19 -12.21 -5.16
N GLU A 123 -4.13 -12.16 -6.47
CA GLU A 123 -4.77 -13.17 -7.31
C GLU A 123 -4.11 -14.54 -7.09
N LYS A 124 -4.90 -15.58 -7.27
CA LYS A 124 -4.36 -16.94 -7.22
C LYS A 124 -3.25 -17.07 -8.29
N ILE A 125 -2.10 -17.52 -7.84
CA ILE A 125 -0.96 -17.83 -8.69
C ILE A 125 -1.01 -19.33 -8.97
N ASP A 126 -0.96 -19.71 -10.25
CA ASP A 126 -0.88 -21.10 -10.60
C ASP A 126 0.46 -21.71 -10.16
N PHE A 127 0.39 -22.98 -9.80
CA PHE A 127 1.60 -23.70 -9.40
C PHE A 127 2.53 -23.84 -10.62
N VAL A 128 3.78 -23.42 -10.43
CA VAL A 128 4.85 -23.62 -11.41
C VAL A 128 5.91 -24.51 -10.79
N GLU A 129 6.27 -25.58 -11.50
CA GLU A 129 7.34 -26.46 -11.07
C GLU A 129 8.68 -25.71 -11.01
N LYS A 130 9.35 -25.77 -9.87
CA LYS A 130 10.63 -25.09 -9.68
C LYS A 130 11.78 -25.93 -10.21
N PRO A 131 12.83 -25.32 -10.80
CA PRO A 131 14.05 -26.05 -11.16
C PRO A 131 14.61 -26.77 -9.93
N LYS A 132 15.08 -28.01 -10.09
CA LYS A 132 15.65 -28.81 -9.02
C LYS A 132 17.17 -28.66 -8.90
N ASP A 133 17.79 -28.16 -9.93
CA ASP A 133 19.24 -28.05 -10.10
C ASP A 133 19.81 -26.68 -9.76
N LYS A 134 18.94 -25.67 -9.62
CA LYS A 134 19.34 -24.31 -9.26
C LYS A 134 18.36 -23.60 -8.35
N ILE A 135 18.86 -22.62 -7.60
CA ILE A 135 18.10 -21.70 -6.76
C ILE A 135 18.04 -20.35 -7.46
N ASN A 136 16.83 -19.89 -7.77
CA ASN A 136 16.61 -18.55 -8.30
C ASN A 136 16.23 -17.61 -7.15
N LEU A 137 17.09 -16.64 -6.88
CA LEU A 137 16.81 -15.52 -6.00
C LEU A 137 16.26 -14.36 -6.82
N ILE A 138 15.31 -13.63 -6.27
CA ILE A 138 14.77 -12.43 -6.90
C ILE A 138 14.87 -11.23 -5.97
N TYR A 139 15.36 -10.11 -6.50
CA TYR A 139 15.28 -8.81 -5.87
C TYR A 139 14.32 -7.95 -6.70
N HIS A 140 13.17 -7.55 -6.12
CA HIS A 140 12.11 -6.86 -6.84
C HIS A 140 11.67 -5.53 -6.22
N THR A 141 12.52 -4.91 -5.43
CA THR A 141 12.24 -3.63 -4.80
C THR A 141 13.20 -2.54 -5.30
N THR A 142 13.01 -1.31 -4.83
CA THR A 142 13.83 -0.16 -5.24
C THR A 142 15.29 -0.33 -4.84
N PRO A 143 16.25 0.13 -5.66
CA PRO A 143 17.69 -0.14 -5.45
C PRO A 143 18.23 0.32 -4.10
N TRP A 144 17.72 1.44 -3.58
CA TRP A 144 18.16 1.99 -2.28
C TRP A 144 17.70 1.16 -1.06
N ARG A 145 16.88 0.12 -1.26
CA ARG A 145 16.51 -0.83 -0.20
C ARG A 145 17.52 -1.98 -0.05
N GLY A 146 18.79 -1.70 -0.28
CA GLY A 146 19.89 -2.61 0.02
C GLY A 146 20.43 -3.42 -1.16
N LEU A 147 20.09 -3.10 -2.42
CA LEU A 147 20.59 -3.82 -3.61
C LEU A 147 22.12 -3.87 -3.65
N VAL A 148 22.80 -2.76 -3.35
CA VAL A 148 24.27 -2.69 -3.35
C VAL A 148 24.87 -3.66 -2.34
N HIS A 149 24.27 -3.79 -1.16
CA HIS A 149 24.72 -4.74 -0.14
C HIS A 149 24.45 -6.18 -0.57
N LEU A 150 23.27 -6.44 -1.14
CA LEU A 150 22.92 -7.76 -1.65
C LEU A 150 23.89 -8.23 -2.73
N ILE A 151 24.23 -7.40 -3.72
CA ILE A 151 25.18 -7.73 -4.78
C ILE A 151 26.55 -8.03 -4.21
N LYS A 152 27.05 -7.21 -3.27
CA LYS A 152 28.34 -7.46 -2.62
C LYS A 152 28.37 -8.79 -1.88
N ILE A 153 27.33 -9.10 -1.12
CA ILE A 153 27.24 -10.37 -0.38
C ILE A 153 27.15 -11.54 -1.37
N PHE A 154 26.30 -11.43 -2.39
CA PHE A 154 26.09 -12.49 -3.39
C PHE A 154 27.40 -12.84 -4.12
N ASN A 155 28.16 -11.83 -4.57
CA ASN A 155 29.43 -12.04 -5.25
C ASN A 155 30.50 -12.70 -4.32
N ASN A 156 30.47 -12.37 -3.03
CA ASN A 156 31.43 -12.95 -2.09
C ASN A 156 31.11 -14.40 -1.70
N LEU A 157 29.85 -14.83 -1.82
CA LEU A 157 29.45 -16.19 -1.48
C LEU A 157 29.86 -17.24 -2.52
N ASN A 158 30.20 -16.82 -3.75
CA ASN A 158 30.65 -17.69 -4.84
C ASN A 158 29.82 -18.98 -5.01
N LEU A 159 28.49 -18.82 -5.00
CA LEU A 159 27.53 -19.93 -5.07
C LEU A 159 27.38 -20.45 -6.50
N LYS A 160 27.61 -21.74 -6.73
CA LYS A 160 27.61 -22.34 -8.10
C LYS A 160 26.20 -22.55 -8.68
N ASN A 161 25.21 -22.87 -7.82
CA ASN A 161 23.88 -23.24 -8.26
C ASN A 161 22.83 -22.20 -7.86
N VAL A 162 23.22 -20.93 -7.73
CA VAL A 162 22.35 -19.84 -7.33
C VAL A 162 22.43 -18.71 -8.35
N GLU A 163 21.29 -18.28 -8.81
CA GLU A 163 21.13 -17.16 -9.73
C GLU A 163 20.45 -16.00 -8.99
N LEU A 164 20.94 -14.77 -9.11
CA LEU A 164 20.30 -13.57 -8.59
C LEU A 164 19.67 -12.76 -9.74
N ASN A 165 18.36 -12.73 -9.76
CA ASN A 165 17.57 -11.95 -10.72
C ASN A 165 17.19 -10.60 -10.07
N VAL A 166 17.62 -9.50 -10.68
CA VAL A 166 17.32 -8.14 -10.20
C VAL A 166 16.26 -7.53 -11.09
N CYS A 167 15.03 -7.42 -10.57
CA CYS A 167 13.89 -6.75 -11.20
C CYS A 167 13.63 -5.45 -10.44
N SER A 168 14.40 -4.42 -10.74
CA SER A 168 14.33 -3.15 -10.04
C SER A 168 14.27 -2.00 -11.03
N SER A 169 13.36 -1.04 -10.78
CA SER A 169 13.30 0.20 -11.54
C SER A 169 13.70 1.37 -10.65
N THR A 170 14.51 2.26 -11.18
CA THR A 170 14.66 3.61 -10.65
C THR A 170 13.65 4.49 -11.38
N LEU A 171 12.71 5.04 -10.63
CA LEU A 171 12.01 6.23 -11.12
C LEU A 171 13.00 7.38 -11.01
N ILE A 172 13.48 7.84 -12.14
CA ILE A 172 14.26 9.08 -12.27
C ILE A 172 13.29 10.22 -12.50
#